data_82a3bb22db338891308ee79af431e930
#
_entry.id   82a3bb22db338891308ee79af431e930
#
_cell.length_a   1.000
_cell.length_b   1.000
_cell.length_c   1.000
_cell.angle_alpha   90.00
_cell.angle_beta   90.00
_cell.angle_gamma   90.00
#
_symmetry.space_group_name_H-M   'P 1'
#
loop_
_entity.id
_entity.type
_entity.pdbx_description
1 polymer ?
#
loop_
_entity_poly.entity_id
_entity_poly.type
_entity_poly.pdbx_seq_one_letter_code
_entity_poly.pdbx_strand_id
1 'polypeptide(L)'
;MESPIEVVRRFCAAWSNDTPADELAAFFTEDAVYHNIPLEPVSGRENIVRTIASFIRPGPPGIEGIEFRVINIAADGPVVMTERVDAFKLPDRSFELPVMGTFEVTDGKISAWRDYFDMNQFTSRMG
;
A
#
# COMPACT_ATOMS: atom_id res chain seq x y z
N MET A 1 5.38 14.06 -18.20
CA MET A 1 5.40 12.85 -17.31
C MET A 1 5.39 13.29 -15.87
N GLU A 2 4.59 12.63 -15.06
CA GLU A 2 4.56 12.91 -13.62
C GLU A 2 5.92 12.59 -12.98
N SER A 3 6.31 13.40 -11.98
CA SER A 3 7.48 13.10 -11.17
C SER A 3 7.23 11.87 -10.30
N PRO A 4 8.28 11.18 -9.83
CA PRO A 4 8.09 10.05 -8.90
C PRO A 4 7.25 10.40 -7.68
N ILE A 5 7.45 11.57 -7.07
CA ILE A 5 6.65 12.01 -5.91
C ILE A 5 5.16 12.13 -6.28
N GLU A 6 4.86 12.69 -7.44
CA GLU A 6 3.46 12.86 -7.88
C GLU A 6 2.78 11.51 -8.09
N VAL A 7 3.48 10.54 -8.67
CA VAL A 7 2.95 9.19 -8.86
C VAL A 7 2.61 8.57 -7.50
N VAL A 8 3.53 8.66 -6.54
CA VAL A 8 3.33 8.06 -5.20
C VAL A 8 2.25 8.79 -4.42
N ARG A 9 2.19 10.13 -4.50
CA ARG A 9 1.09 10.90 -3.85
C ARG A 9 -0.27 10.46 -4.40
N ARG A 10 -0.36 10.31 -5.71
CA ARG A 10 -1.62 9.89 -6.37
C ARG A 10 -1.97 8.46 -5.99
N PHE A 11 -0.98 7.58 -5.90
CA PHE A 11 -1.18 6.21 -5.45
C PHE A 11 -1.71 6.16 -4.02
N CYS A 12 -1.07 6.87 -3.10
CA CYS A 12 -1.52 6.90 -1.70
C CYS A 12 -2.93 7.49 -1.57
N ALA A 13 -3.23 8.55 -2.34
CA ALA A 13 -4.55 9.16 -2.33
C ALA A 13 -5.63 8.25 -2.91
N ALA A 14 -5.27 7.29 -3.75
CA ALA A 14 -6.20 6.33 -4.33
C ALA A 14 -6.69 5.29 -3.32
N TRP A 15 -5.95 5.06 -2.24
CA TRP A 15 -6.38 4.12 -1.21
C TRP A 15 -7.52 4.70 -0.37
N SER A 16 -8.64 4.00 -0.36
CA SER A 16 -9.82 4.37 0.43
C SER A 16 -10.63 3.10 0.70
N ASN A 17 -11.73 3.27 1.47
CA ASN A 17 -12.59 2.14 1.80
C ASN A 17 -13.33 1.56 0.59
N ASP A 18 -13.39 2.32 -0.52
CA ASP A 18 -14.20 1.94 -1.69
C ASP A 18 -13.37 1.67 -2.94
N THR A 19 -12.04 1.81 -2.90
CA THR A 19 -11.22 1.65 -4.10
C THR A 19 -11.02 0.17 -4.42
N PRO A 20 -11.44 -0.30 -5.61
CA PRO A 20 -11.20 -1.68 -6.01
C PRO A 20 -9.72 -1.95 -6.24
N ALA A 21 -9.30 -3.19 -5.97
CA ALA A 21 -7.90 -3.60 -6.14
C ALA A 21 -7.40 -3.41 -7.58
N ASP A 22 -8.25 -3.62 -8.57
CA ASP A 22 -7.87 -3.49 -9.99
C ASP A 22 -7.60 -2.04 -10.39
N GLU A 23 -8.21 -1.06 -9.73
CA GLU A 23 -7.86 0.34 -9.96
C GLU A 23 -6.45 0.65 -9.46
N LEU A 24 -6.05 0.03 -8.36
CA LEU A 24 -4.70 0.18 -7.82
C LEU A 24 -3.65 -0.48 -8.74
N ALA A 25 -4.05 -1.50 -9.48
CA ALA A 25 -3.16 -2.21 -10.40
C ALA A 25 -2.56 -1.30 -11.46
N ALA A 26 -3.30 -0.29 -11.90
CA ALA A 26 -2.85 0.63 -12.96
C ALA A 26 -1.61 1.42 -12.57
N PHE A 27 -1.29 1.51 -11.28
CA PHE A 27 -0.11 2.22 -10.79
C PHE A 27 1.18 1.41 -10.94
N PHE A 28 1.11 0.11 -11.19
CA PHE A 28 2.27 -0.79 -11.15
C PHE A 28 2.77 -1.18 -12.53
N THR A 29 4.09 -1.43 -12.64
CA THR A 29 4.65 -2.10 -13.80
C THR A 29 4.22 -3.58 -13.76
N GLU A 30 4.32 -4.28 -14.91
CA GLU A 30 3.93 -5.69 -14.97
C GLU A 30 4.77 -6.58 -14.05
N ASP A 31 6.06 -6.23 -13.89
CA ASP A 31 7.02 -6.97 -13.08
C ASP A 31 7.24 -6.38 -11.70
N ALA A 32 6.36 -5.50 -11.24
CA ALA A 32 6.49 -4.84 -9.94
C ALA A 32 6.62 -5.84 -8.79
N VAL A 33 7.31 -5.42 -7.73
CA VAL A 33 7.46 -6.22 -6.52
C VAL A 33 6.90 -5.44 -5.34
N TYR A 34 6.00 -6.07 -4.60
CA TYR A 34 5.40 -5.53 -3.38
C TYR A 34 5.87 -6.37 -2.19
N HIS A 35 6.50 -5.72 -1.24
CA HIS A 35 7.10 -6.40 -0.09
C HIS A 35 6.70 -5.71 1.21
N ASN A 36 5.77 -6.31 1.94
CA ASN A 36 5.60 -6.00 3.35
C ASN A 36 6.76 -6.65 4.07
N ILE A 37 7.71 -5.85 4.55
CA ILE A 37 9.00 -6.36 5.03
C ILE A 37 8.88 -7.51 6.02
N PRO A 38 7.91 -7.51 6.99
CA PRO A 38 7.75 -8.67 7.87
C PRO A 38 7.33 -9.96 7.18
N LEU A 39 6.87 -9.90 5.92
CA LEU A 39 6.32 -11.02 5.17
C LEU A 39 7.14 -11.30 3.91
N GLU A 40 6.74 -12.31 3.14
CA GLU A 40 7.39 -12.64 1.88
C GLU A 40 7.01 -11.63 0.78
N PRO A 41 7.94 -11.33 -0.14
CA PRO A 41 7.61 -10.45 -1.26
C PRO A 41 6.65 -11.09 -2.25
N VAL A 42 5.88 -10.24 -2.92
CA VAL A 42 4.94 -10.64 -3.97
C VAL A 42 5.40 -10.03 -5.29
N SER A 43 5.65 -10.86 -6.29
CA SER A 43 6.16 -10.42 -7.59
C SER A 43 5.09 -10.49 -8.67
N GLY A 44 5.05 -9.46 -9.52
CA GLY A 44 4.13 -9.35 -10.63
C GLY A 44 2.83 -8.65 -10.28
N ARG A 45 2.40 -7.76 -11.18
CA ARG A 45 1.20 -6.94 -10.98
C ARG A 45 -0.03 -7.77 -10.66
N GLU A 46 -0.25 -8.88 -11.37
CA GLU A 46 -1.41 -9.75 -11.12
C GLU A 46 -1.41 -10.33 -9.71
N ASN A 47 -0.24 -10.77 -9.24
CA ASN A 47 -0.11 -11.33 -7.89
C ASN A 47 -0.28 -10.26 -6.83
N ILE A 48 0.18 -9.03 -7.09
CA ILE A 48 -0.02 -7.90 -6.18
C ILE A 48 -1.51 -7.61 -6.04
N VAL A 49 -2.24 -7.56 -7.15
CA VAL A 49 -3.69 -7.31 -7.14
C VAL A 49 -4.42 -8.41 -6.37
N ARG A 50 -4.08 -9.67 -6.59
CA ARG A 50 -4.67 -10.79 -5.85
C ARG A 50 -4.40 -10.69 -4.35
N THR A 51 -3.19 -10.30 -3.99
CA THR A 51 -2.81 -10.12 -2.59
C THR A 51 -3.64 -9.02 -1.95
N ILE A 52 -3.74 -7.86 -2.60
CA ILE A 52 -4.56 -6.75 -2.09
C ILE A 52 -6.01 -7.20 -1.97
N ALA A 53 -6.56 -7.84 -2.99
CA ALA A 53 -7.94 -8.30 -2.98
C ALA A 53 -8.21 -9.38 -1.92
N SER A 54 -7.18 -10.11 -1.51
CA SER A 54 -7.34 -11.17 -0.52
C SER A 54 -7.58 -10.63 0.90
N PHE A 55 -7.07 -9.43 1.20
CA PHE A 55 -7.26 -8.85 2.53
C PHE A 55 -8.25 -7.68 2.56
N ILE A 56 -8.51 -7.01 1.45
CA ILE A 56 -9.56 -5.96 1.37
C ILE A 56 -10.83 -6.61 0.81
N ARG A 57 -11.71 -7.02 1.71
CA ARG A 57 -12.96 -7.69 1.33
C ARG A 57 -14.03 -7.50 2.40
N PRO A 58 -15.33 -7.50 2.02
CA PRO A 58 -16.41 -7.34 2.99
C PRO A 58 -16.53 -8.55 3.92
N GLY A 59 -17.06 -8.30 5.11
CA GLY A 59 -17.39 -9.34 6.09
C GLY A 59 -16.21 -9.79 6.95
N PRO A 60 -16.51 -10.31 8.17
CA PRO A 60 -15.46 -10.75 9.09
C PRO A 60 -14.76 -12.01 8.56
N PRO A 61 -13.43 -12.16 8.78
CA PRO A 61 -12.54 -11.20 9.47
C PRO A 61 -11.92 -10.15 8.55
N GLY A 62 -12.48 -9.91 7.37
CA GLY A 62 -11.88 -9.10 6.32
C GLY A 62 -11.68 -7.64 6.67
N ILE A 63 -10.70 -7.03 6.02
CA ILE A 63 -10.46 -5.59 6.08
C ILE A 63 -11.40 -4.95 5.06
N GLU A 64 -12.26 -4.02 5.49
CA GLU A 64 -13.22 -3.36 4.61
C GLU A 64 -12.60 -2.23 3.81
N GLY A 65 -11.53 -1.64 4.30
CA GLY A 65 -10.81 -0.60 3.60
C GLY A 65 -9.58 -0.15 4.34
N ILE A 66 -8.69 0.50 3.61
CA ILE A 66 -7.46 1.08 4.16
C ILE A 66 -7.31 2.47 3.55
N GLU A 67 -7.07 3.47 4.40
CA GLU A 67 -6.74 4.82 3.96
C GLU A 67 -5.27 5.08 4.27
N PHE A 68 -4.51 5.50 3.26
CA PHE A 68 -3.09 5.86 3.43
C PHE A 68 -3.00 7.37 3.70
N ARG A 69 -2.64 7.73 4.93
CA ARG A 69 -2.45 9.13 5.32
C ARG A 69 -0.98 9.47 5.31
N VAL A 70 -0.54 10.24 4.32
CA VAL A 70 0.86 10.64 4.19
C VAL A 70 1.15 11.80 5.15
N ILE A 71 2.11 11.60 6.05
CA ILE A 71 2.57 12.64 6.99
C ILE A 71 3.72 13.40 6.35
N ASN A 72 4.70 12.68 5.83
CA ASN A 72 5.86 13.25 5.14
C ASN A 72 6.18 12.42 3.91
N ILE A 73 6.69 13.07 2.87
CA ILE A 73 7.11 12.41 1.64
C ILE A 73 8.37 13.09 1.13
N ALA A 74 9.33 12.29 0.68
CA ALA A 74 10.60 12.78 0.13
C ALA A 74 11.05 11.85 -1.00
N ALA A 75 11.87 12.36 -1.89
CA ALA A 75 12.37 11.57 -3.00
C ALA A 75 13.89 11.75 -3.15
N ASP A 76 14.52 10.65 -3.58
CA ASP A 76 15.91 10.60 -4.02
C ASP A 76 15.87 10.02 -5.43
N GLY A 77 15.79 10.89 -6.45
CA GLY A 77 15.61 10.45 -7.83
C GLY A 77 14.33 9.64 -8.00
N PRO A 78 14.42 8.40 -8.53
CA PRO A 78 13.24 7.55 -8.73
C PRO A 78 12.74 6.89 -7.45
N VAL A 79 13.46 7.01 -6.33
CA VAL A 79 13.09 6.41 -5.05
C VAL A 79 12.32 7.41 -4.22
N VAL A 80 11.11 7.05 -3.79
CA VAL A 80 10.24 7.90 -2.98
C VAL A 80 9.99 7.24 -1.65
N MET A 81 10.12 8.00 -0.57
CA MET A 81 9.89 7.52 0.80
C MET A 81 8.72 8.25 1.42
N THR A 82 7.85 7.49 2.08
CA THR A 82 6.69 8.03 2.78
C THR A 82 6.72 7.66 4.24
N GLU A 83 6.40 8.62 5.09
CA GLU A 83 5.99 8.34 6.47
C GLU A 83 4.47 8.44 6.48
N ARG A 84 3.81 7.34 6.85
CA ARG A 84 2.35 7.27 6.76
C ARG A 84 1.73 6.76 8.07
N VAL A 85 0.45 7.06 8.20
CA VAL A 85 -0.45 6.30 9.07
C VAL A 85 -1.46 5.62 8.15
N ASP A 86 -1.50 4.31 8.18
CA ASP A 86 -2.48 3.53 7.43
C ASP A 86 -3.66 3.24 8.36
N ALA A 87 -4.83 3.76 7.99
CA ALA A 87 -6.06 3.62 8.79
C ALA A 87 -6.87 2.45 8.23
N PHE A 88 -7.03 1.42 9.06
CA PHE A 88 -7.72 0.18 8.69
C PHE A 88 -9.15 0.20 9.22
N LYS A 89 -10.11 -0.13 8.35
CA LYS A 89 -11.51 -0.28 8.73
C LYS A 89 -11.87 -1.76 8.73
N LEU A 90 -12.34 -2.22 9.88
CA LEU A 90 -12.87 -3.58 10.06
C LEU A 90 -14.38 -3.51 10.28
N PRO A 91 -15.11 -4.64 10.18
CA PRO A 91 -16.56 -4.62 10.37
C PRO A 91 -17.01 -4.07 11.72
N ASP A 92 -16.26 -4.29 12.78
CA ASP A 92 -16.64 -3.93 14.15
C ASP A 92 -15.77 -2.83 14.77
N ARG A 93 -14.68 -2.41 14.11
CA ARG A 93 -13.75 -1.43 14.66
C ARG A 93 -12.81 -0.87 13.60
N SER A 94 -12.02 0.10 14.01
CA SER A 94 -10.96 0.68 13.18
C SER A 94 -9.68 0.77 14.00
N PHE A 95 -8.53 0.76 13.32
CA PHE A 95 -7.26 1.03 13.97
C PHE A 95 -6.30 1.72 12.99
N GLU A 96 -5.24 2.31 13.55
CA GLU A 96 -4.21 3.00 12.78
C GLU A 96 -2.88 2.29 12.98
N LEU A 97 -2.08 2.21 11.90
CA LEU A 97 -0.77 1.57 11.91
C LEU A 97 0.26 2.52 11.32
N PRO A 98 1.32 2.85 12.06
CA PRO A 98 2.44 3.62 11.48
C PRO A 98 3.19 2.77 10.48
N VAL A 99 3.48 3.33 9.30
CA VAL A 99 4.18 2.64 8.22
C VAL A 99 5.17 3.57 7.55
N MET A 100 6.40 3.09 7.34
CA MET A 100 7.36 3.74 6.45
C MET A 100 7.39 2.96 5.15
N GLY A 101 7.07 3.63 4.04
CA GLY A 101 7.04 2.98 2.73
C GLY A 101 8.07 3.56 1.78
N THR A 102 8.74 2.69 1.03
CA THR A 102 9.68 3.07 -0.01
C THR A 102 9.17 2.57 -1.35
N PHE A 103 9.15 3.45 -2.34
CA PHE A 103 8.65 3.16 -3.68
C PHE A 103 9.75 3.44 -4.69
N GLU A 104 9.86 2.60 -5.72
CA GLU A 104 10.69 2.90 -6.88
C GLU A 104 9.76 3.10 -8.07
N VAL A 105 9.97 4.20 -8.80
CA VAL A 105 9.11 4.60 -9.92
C VAL A 105 9.90 4.51 -11.21
N THR A 106 9.37 3.78 -12.19
CA THR A 106 9.96 3.58 -13.51
C THR A 106 8.94 3.97 -14.57
N ASP A 107 9.29 4.96 -15.40
CA ASP A 107 8.42 5.42 -16.49
C ASP A 107 6.99 5.74 -16.03
N GLY A 108 6.88 6.43 -14.90
CA GLY A 108 5.58 6.87 -14.38
C GLY A 108 4.78 5.80 -13.66
N LYS A 109 5.37 4.64 -13.40
CA LYS A 109 4.70 3.53 -12.69
C LYS A 109 5.57 2.99 -11.57
N ILE A 110 4.93 2.42 -10.57
CA ILE A 110 5.62 1.83 -9.42
C ILE A 110 6.18 0.47 -9.81
N SER A 111 7.50 0.33 -9.75
CA SER A 111 8.18 -0.92 -10.04
C SER A 111 8.57 -1.70 -8.78
N ALA A 112 8.64 -1.01 -7.63
CA ALA A 112 8.88 -1.66 -6.36
C ALA A 112 8.19 -0.87 -5.25
N TRP A 113 7.69 -1.60 -4.25
CA TRP A 113 7.02 -1.02 -3.10
C TRP A 113 7.36 -1.85 -1.87
N ARG A 114 7.97 -1.24 -0.87
CA ARG A 114 8.36 -1.89 0.38
C ARG A 114 7.77 -1.12 1.54
N ASP A 115 6.97 -1.79 2.36
CA ASP A 115 6.40 -1.20 3.57
C ASP A 115 7.06 -1.82 4.81
N TYR A 116 7.50 -0.96 5.71
CA TYR A 116 8.15 -1.31 6.97
C TYR A 116 7.21 -0.96 8.11
N PHE A 117 6.82 -1.94 8.89
CA PHE A 117 5.91 -1.73 10.02
C PHE A 117 6.12 -2.80 11.09
N ASP A 118 5.55 -2.55 12.26
CA ASP A 118 5.64 -3.50 13.38
C ASP A 118 4.54 -4.55 13.23
N MET A 119 4.94 -5.80 12.99
CA MET A 119 4.00 -6.89 12.79
C MET A 119 3.17 -7.19 14.06
N ASN A 120 3.74 -7.00 15.25
CA ASN A 120 3.01 -7.18 16.49
C ASN A 120 1.88 -6.16 16.66
N GLN A 121 2.13 -4.91 16.27
CA GLN A 121 1.07 -3.90 16.27
C GLN A 121 -0.05 -4.29 15.33
N PHE A 122 0.29 -4.76 14.14
CA PHE A 122 -0.71 -5.18 13.16
C PHE A 122 -1.53 -6.37 13.68
N THR A 123 -0.87 -7.45 14.09
CA THR A 123 -1.55 -8.67 14.53
C THR A 123 -2.38 -8.48 15.79
N SER A 124 -1.89 -7.68 16.75
CA SER A 124 -2.62 -7.43 17.99
C SER A 124 -3.91 -6.62 17.75
N ARG A 125 -3.91 -5.76 16.72
CA ARG A 125 -5.09 -4.95 16.39
C ARG A 125 -6.07 -5.68 15.48
N MET A 126 -5.58 -6.62 14.68
CA MET A 126 -6.44 -7.49 13.86
C MET A 126 -7.14 -8.56 14.68
N GLY A 127 -6.44 -9.10 15.68
CA GLY A 127 -7.01 -10.10 16.58
C GLY A 127 -7.81 -9.47 17.69
#